data_a539b54049d318bff2f8c2a0ee9982db
#
_entry.id   a539b54049d318bff2f8c2a0ee9982db
#
_cell.length_a   1.000
_cell.length_b   1.000
_cell.length_c   1.000
_cell.angle_alpha   90.00
_cell.angle_beta   90.00
_cell.angle_gamma   90.00
#
_symmetry.space_group_name_H-M   'P 1'
#
loop_
_entity.id
_entity.type
_entity.pdbx_description
1 polymer ?
#
loop_
_entity_poly.entity_id
_entity_poly.type
_entity_poly.pdbx_seq_one_letter_code
_entity_poly.pdbx_strand_id
1 'polypeptide(L)'
;MTKFVCTVCGYTAENEAPEACPVCKAAKSAFKALDENNKNYADEHRIGVAKDVDSQILEGLRANFMGECTEVGMYLAMSRQADREGYPEIAEAFKRYAFEEADHASRFAELLGEVVTDSTKRNLELRAEAEFGACDGKMMIAKRAKELGLDAIHDTVHEMAKDEARHGRGFDGLLARYFGD
;
A
#
# COMPACT_ATOMS: atom_id res chain seq x y z
N MET A 1 -23.94 34.68 -10.77
CA MET A 1 -22.61 35.07 -10.20
C MET A 1 -21.65 33.97 -10.53
N THR A 2 -20.53 34.30 -11.18
CA THR A 2 -19.52 33.28 -11.50
C THR A 2 -18.67 33.09 -10.27
N LYS A 3 -18.50 31.83 -9.83
CA LYS A 3 -17.58 31.48 -8.75
C LYS A 3 -16.31 30.88 -9.33
N PHE A 4 -15.20 31.17 -8.70
CA PHE A 4 -13.87 30.64 -9.06
C PHE A 4 -13.31 29.87 -7.88
N VAL A 5 -12.82 28.66 -8.12
CA VAL A 5 -12.18 27.83 -7.10
C VAL A 5 -10.68 27.74 -7.33
N CYS A 6 -9.91 27.93 -6.25
CA CYS A 6 -8.47 27.69 -6.25
C CYS A 6 -8.23 26.17 -6.29
N THR A 7 -7.58 25.69 -7.33
CA THR A 7 -7.29 24.24 -7.51
C THR A 7 -6.24 23.69 -6.53
N VAL A 8 -5.55 24.58 -5.79
CA VAL A 8 -4.54 24.19 -4.80
C VAL A 8 -5.14 23.96 -3.41
N CYS A 9 -6.05 24.83 -2.95
CA CYS A 9 -6.55 24.79 -1.57
C CYS A 9 -8.09 24.80 -1.43
N GLY A 10 -8.81 24.86 -2.54
CA GLY A 10 -10.28 24.88 -2.53
C GLY A 10 -10.92 26.23 -2.16
N TYR A 11 -10.16 27.30 -1.91
CA TYR A 11 -10.73 28.61 -1.65
C TYR A 11 -11.60 29.08 -2.80
N THR A 12 -12.78 29.63 -2.50
CA THR A 12 -13.74 30.10 -3.52
C THR A 12 -13.80 31.63 -3.52
N ALA A 13 -13.65 32.23 -4.69
CA ALA A 13 -13.84 33.66 -4.93
C ALA A 13 -15.12 33.89 -5.77
N GLU A 14 -15.82 35.01 -5.54
CA GLU A 14 -17.00 35.39 -6.29
C GLU A 14 -16.68 36.48 -7.30
N ASN A 15 -17.32 36.38 -8.49
CA ASN A 15 -17.23 37.28 -9.65
C ASN A 15 -15.92 37.25 -10.42
N GLU A 16 -14.75 37.27 -9.75
CA GLU A 16 -13.44 37.20 -10.42
C GLU A 16 -12.41 36.43 -9.58
N ALA A 17 -11.45 35.83 -10.26
CA ALA A 17 -10.31 35.18 -9.61
C ALA A 17 -9.31 36.25 -9.12
N PRO A 18 -8.92 36.25 -7.84
CA PRO A 18 -7.93 37.18 -7.31
C PRO A 18 -6.55 36.93 -7.92
N GLU A 19 -5.68 37.96 -7.96
CA GLU A 19 -4.31 37.84 -8.50
C GLU A 19 -3.47 36.81 -7.73
N ALA A 20 -3.73 36.64 -6.43
CA ALA A 20 -3.16 35.59 -5.60
C ALA A 20 -4.20 35.09 -4.61
N CYS A 21 -4.22 33.78 -4.39
CA CYS A 21 -5.11 33.15 -3.41
C CYS A 21 -4.86 33.71 -2.01
N PRO A 22 -5.87 34.23 -1.29
CA PRO A 22 -5.68 34.77 0.04
C PRO A 22 -5.25 33.72 1.07
N VAL A 23 -5.56 32.44 0.81
CA VAL A 23 -5.26 31.30 1.70
C VAL A 23 -3.89 30.70 1.44
N CYS A 24 -3.64 30.19 0.21
CA CYS A 24 -2.43 29.44 -0.11
C CYS A 24 -1.40 30.23 -0.96
N LYS A 25 -1.71 31.49 -1.32
CA LYS A 25 -0.87 32.36 -2.14
C LYS A 25 -0.64 31.89 -3.59
N ALA A 26 -1.34 30.86 -4.04
CA ALA A 26 -1.27 30.42 -5.42
C ALA A 26 -1.70 31.56 -6.38
N ALA A 27 -1.04 31.63 -7.54
CA ALA A 27 -1.31 32.66 -8.55
C ALA A 27 -2.73 32.54 -9.14
N LYS A 28 -3.22 33.60 -9.77
CA LYS A 28 -4.54 33.64 -10.44
C LYS A 28 -4.76 32.48 -11.41
N SER A 29 -3.71 32.00 -12.07
CA SER A 29 -3.76 30.84 -12.98
C SER A 29 -4.18 29.54 -12.32
N ALA A 30 -4.13 29.46 -11.00
CA ALA A 30 -4.61 28.31 -10.23
C ALA A 30 -6.14 28.34 -9.98
N PHE A 31 -6.84 29.39 -10.43
CA PHE A 31 -8.28 29.46 -10.29
C PHE A 31 -9.01 28.96 -11.53
N LYS A 32 -10.03 28.15 -11.33
CA LYS A 32 -10.96 27.70 -12.37
C LYS A 32 -12.36 28.21 -12.08
N ALA A 33 -13.07 28.65 -13.11
CA ALA A 33 -14.49 28.98 -12.99
C ALA A 33 -15.27 27.71 -12.61
N LEU A 34 -16.11 27.81 -11.59
CA LEU A 34 -17.08 26.76 -11.26
C LEU A 34 -18.23 26.84 -12.25
N ASP A 35 -18.42 25.81 -13.03
CA ASP A 35 -19.64 25.61 -13.83
C ASP A 35 -20.69 25.00 -12.88
N GLU A 36 -21.66 25.81 -12.46
CA GLU A 36 -22.74 25.36 -11.56
C GLU A 36 -23.64 24.30 -12.23
N ASN A 37 -23.56 24.14 -13.56
CA ASN A 37 -24.28 23.11 -14.31
C ASN A 37 -23.47 21.80 -14.42
N ASN A 38 -22.16 21.88 -14.25
CA ASN A 38 -21.28 20.73 -14.25
C ASN A 38 -20.82 20.45 -12.82
N LYS A 39 -21.58 19.65 -12.10
CA LYS A 39 -21.21 19.18 -10.75
C LYS A 39 -20.04 18.22 -10.86
N ASN A 40 -18.85 18.73 -11.21
CA ASN A 40 -17.61 17.97 -11.03
C ASN A 40 -17.37 17.79 -9.53
N TYR A 41 -17.71 16.61 -9.05
CA TYR A 41 -17.25 16.16 -7.74
C TYR A 41 -15.72 16.06 -7.77
N ALA A 42 -15.08 16.13 -6.60
CA ALA A 42 -13.67 15.80 -6.48
C ALA A 42 -13.40 14.44 -7.15
N ASP A 43 -12.23 14.31 -7.78
CA ASP A 43 -11.86 13.09 -8.48
C ASP A 43 -11.94 11.90 -7.49
N GLU A 44 -12.63 10.84 -7.90
CA GLU A 44 -12.79 9.66 -7.03
C GLU A 44 -11.43 9.00 -6.83
N HIS A 45 -11.15 8.63 -5.59
CA HIS A 45 -10.00 7.82 -5.25
C HIS A 45 -10.18 6.42 -5.87
N ARG A 46 -9.32 6.07 -6.82
CA ARG A 46 -9.37 4.79 -7.53
C ARG A 46 -7.99 4.14 -7.56
N ILE A 47 -7.97 2.82 -7.64
CA ILE A 47 -6.72 2.07 -7.76
C ILE A 47 -6.00 2.46 -9.06
N GLY A 48 -4.71 2.79 -8.94
CA GLY A 48 -3.87 3.15 -10.07
C GLY A 48 -4.04 4.59 -10.55
N VAL A 49 -4.54 5.50 -9.71
CA VAL A 49 -4.67 6.93 -10.05
C VAL A 49 -3.32 7.58 -10.42
N ALA A 50 -2.21 7.02 -9.97
CA ALA A 50 -0.85 7.51 -10.21
C ALA A 50 -0.20 6.97 -11.51
N LYS A 51 -0.90 6.21 -12.35
CA LYS A 51 -0.27 5.57 -13.54
C LYS A 51 0.32 6.56 -14.54
N ASP A 52 -0.29 7.73 -14.70
CA ASP A 52 0.07 8.71 -15.73
C ASP A 52 0.56 10.04 -15.11
N VAL A 53 1.05 10.01 -13.86
CA VAL A 53 1.58 11.20 -13.20
C VAL A 53 3.06 11.43 -13.54
N ASP A 54 3.58 12.60 -13.14
CA ASP A 54 4.99 12.94 -13.27
C ASP A 54 5.90 11.83 -12.71
N SER A 55 7.01 11.55 -13.41
CA SER A 55 7.91 10.44 -13.07
C SER A 55 8.55 10.61 -11.68
N GLN A 56 8.84 11.81 -11.24
CA GLN A 56 9.39 12.06 -9.91
C GLN A 56 8.41 11.73 -8.80
N ILE A 57 7.11 12.02 -9.03
CA ILE A 57 6.04 11.63 -8.11
C ILE A 57 5.92 10.11 -8.08
N LEU A 58 5.88 9.46 -9.25
CA LEU A 58 5.75 8.00 -9.35
C LEU A 58 6.90 7.26 -8.66
N GLU A 59 8.14 7.70 -8.89
CA GLU A 59 9.33 7.16 -8.21
C GLU A 59 9.27 7.36 -6.70
N GLY A 60 8.83 8.54 -6.24
CA GLY A 60 8.63 8.83 -4.83
C GLY A 60 7.59 7.91 -4.19
N LEU A 61 6.44 7.67 -4.84
CA LEU A 61 5.41 6.76 -4.36
C LEU A 61 5.92 5.31 -4.25
N ARG A 62 6.67 4.82 -5.25
CA ARG A 62 7.27 3.48 -5.21
C ARG A 62 8.31 3.33 -4.09
N ALA A 63 9.17 4.35 -3.91
CA ALA A 63 10.18 4.35 -2.85
C ALA A 63 9.53 4.31 -1.46
N ASN A 64 8.47 5.12 -1.24
CA ASN A 64 7.73 5.10 0.01
C ASN A 64 7.00 3.76 0.20
N PHE A 65 6.32 3.23 -0.80
CA PHE A 65 5.70 1.89 -0.70
C PHE A 65 6.69 0.82 -0.21
N MET A 66 7.89 0.77 -0.79
CA MET A 66 8.92 -0.17 -0.37
C MET A 66 9.46 0.12 1.04
N GLY A 67 9.58 1.40 1.41
CA GLY A 67 9.96 1.83 2.75
C GLY A 67 8.98 1.33 3.81
N GLU A 68 7.69 1.64 3.63
CA GLU A 68 6.63 1.24 4.56
C GLU A 68 6.53 -0.30 4.71
N CYS A 69 6.59 -1.04 3.59
CA CYS A 69 6.61 -2.51 3.64
C CYS A 69 7.80 -3.05 4.44
N THR A 70 8.95 -2.40 4.35
CA THR A 70 10.16 -2.77 5.10
C THR A 70 10.00 -2.46 6.59
N GLU A 71 9.44 -1.30 6.93
CA GLU A 71 9.22 -0.85 8.31
C GLU A 71 8.24 -1.74 9.06
N VAL A 72 7.20 -2.27 8.41
CA VAL A 72 6.31 -3.30 9.00
C VAL A 72 7.12 -4.47 9.57
N GLY A 73 8.01 -5.05 8.75
CA GLY A 73 8.85 -6.18 9.17
C GLY A 73 9.85 -5.81 10.26
N MET A 74 10.51 -4.65 10.10
CA MET A 74 11.47 -4.13 11.08
C MET A 74 10.82 -3.89 12.44
N TYR A 75 9.71 -3.17 12.50
CA TYR A 75 9.06 -2.82 13.78
C TYR A 75 8.50 -4.05 14.48
N LEU A 76 7.94 -5.03 13.76
CA LEU A 76 7.54 -6.29 14.35
C LEU A 76 8.73 -7.08 14.92
N ALA A 77 9.90 -7.04 14.27
CA ALA A 77 11.11 -7.67 14.78
C ALA A 77 11.65 -6.93 16.03
N MET A 78 11.64 -5.59 16.00
CA MET A 78 12.03 -4.73 17.13
C MET A 78 11.09 -4.91 18.32
N SER A 79 9.79 -5.06 18.09
CA SER A 79 8.80 -5.38 19.11
C SER A 79 9.17 -6.68 19.85
N ARG A 80 9.45 -7.76 19.11
CA ARG A 80 9.89 -9.03 19.73
C ARG A 80 11.20 -8.91 20.50
N GLN A 81 12.12 -8.05 20.05
CA GLN A 81 13.37 -7.80 20.77
C GLN A 81 13.12 -7.04 22.08
N ALA A 82 12.28 -6.01 22.05
CA ALA A 82 11.92 -5.25 23.24
C ALA A 82 11.23 -6.13 24.31
N ASP A 83 10.36 -7.06 23.88
CA ASP A 83 9.75 -8.05 24.79
C ASP A 83 10.80 -8.94 25.44
N ARG A 84 11.76 -9.47 24.66
CA ARG A 84 12.87 -10.30 25.22
C ARG A 84 13.74 -9.56 26.23
N GLU A 85 13.88 -8.25 26.08
CA GLU A 85 14.65 -7.38 26.97
C GLU A 85 13.83 -6.89 28.18
N GLY A 86 12.52 -7.16 28.24
CA GLY A 86 11.65 -6.78 29.33
C GLY A 86 11.08 -5.37 29.23
N TYR A 87 10.92 -4.84 28.02
CA TYR A 87 10.35 -3.52 27.74
C TYR A 87 8.96 -3.62 27.05
N PRO A 88 7.92 -4.09 27.75
CA PRO A 88 6.62 -4.36 27.11
C PRO A 88 5.94 -3.12 26.51
N GLU A 89 6.12 -1.94 27.11
CA GLU A 89 5.58 -0.68 26.54
C GLU A 89 6.23 -0.33 25.20
N ILE A 90 7.55 -0.52 25.09
CA ILE A 90 8.29 -0.29 23.83
C ILE A 90 7.88 -1.34 22.80
N ALA A 91 7.75 -2.59 23.20
CA ALA A 91 7.29 -3.66 22.32
C ALA A 91 5.90 -3.35 21.73
N GLU A 92 4.96 -2.93 22.56
CA GLU A 92 3.60 -2.58 22.10
C GLU A 92 3.59 -1.32 21.22
N ALA A 93 4.45 -0.32 21.49
CA ALA A 93 4.60 0.84 20.63
C ALA A 93 5.09 0.45 19.22
N PHE A 94 6.16 -0.36 19.11
CA PHE A 94 6.64 -0.87 17.82
C PHE A 94 5.58 -1.67 17.06
N LYS A 95 4.86 -2.54 17.76
CA LYS A 95 3.81 -3.34 17.16
C LYS A 95 2.68 -2.47 16.60
N ARG A 96 2.24 -1.46 17.36
CA ARG A 96 1.21 -0.52 16.90
C ARG A 96 1.67 0.24 15.65
N TYR A 97 2.88 0.79 15.67
CA TYR A 97 3.43 1.51 14.52
C TYR A 97 3.57 0.61 13.30
N ALA A 98 3.98 -0.64 13.46
CA ALA A 98 4.01 -1.59 12.34
C ALA A 98 2.65 -1.72 11.62
N PHE A 99 1.53 -1.66 12.34
CA PHE A 99 0.20 -1.68 11.72
C PHE A 99 -0.17 -0.34 11.09
N GLU A 100 0.33 0.79 11.60
CA GLU A 100 0.18 2.10 10.97
C GLU A 100 0.95 2.14 9.63
N GLU A 101 2.20 1.63 9.60
CA GLU A 101 2.98 1.51 8.35
C GLU A 101 2.35 0.52 7.34
N ALA A 102 1.68 -0.53 7.82
CA ALA A 102 0.93 -1.41 6.93
C ALA A 102 -0.26 -0.68 6.26
N ASP A 103 -0.95 0.22 6.96
CA ASP A 103 -1.99 1.07 6.37
C ASP A 103 -1.39 2.05 5.36
N HIS A 104 -0.25 2.71 5.67
CA HIS A 104 0.46 3.59 4.73
C HIS A 104 0.87 2.83 3.46
N ALA A 105 1.50 1.66 3.60
CA ALA A 105 1.86 0.80 2.47
C ALA A 105 0.63 0.46 1.60
N SER A 106 -0.51 0.13 2.23
CA SER A 106 -1.73 -0.20 1.50
C SER A 106 -2.22 0.97 0.63
N ARG A 107 -2.16 2.19 1.16
CA ARG A 107 -2.54 3.42 0.43
C ARG A 107 -1.62 3.71 -0.75
N PHE A 108 -0.30 3.54 -0.58
CA PHE A 108 0.64 3.65 -1.68
C PHE A 108 0.39 2.57 -2.75
N ALA A 109 0.07 1.34 -2.34
CA ALA A 109 -0.29 0.27 -3.28
C ALA A 109 -1.53 0.62 -4.11
N GLU A 110 -2.57 1.21 -3.49
CA GLU A 110 -3.78 1.67 -4.18
C GLU A 110 -3.48 2.81 -5.16
N LEU A 111 -2.71 3.82 -4.74
CA LEU A 111 -2.31 4.93 -5.63
C LEU A 111 -1.56 4.42 -6.86
N LEU A 112 -0.62 3.50 -6.67
CA LEU A 112 0.20 2.94 -7.74
C LEU A 112 -0.59 1.98 -8.66
N GLY A 113 -1.45 1.12 -8.10
CA GLY A 113 -2.16 0.09 -8.84
C GLY A 113 -1.24 -0.92 -9.54
N GLU A 114 -0.03 -1.14 -9.00
CA GLU A 114 0.99 -2.04 -9.55
C GLU A 114 0.91 -3.44 -8.94
N VAL A 115 0.56 -3.54 -7.65
CA VAL A 115 0.49 -4.79 -6.89
C VAL A 115 -0.94 -5.17 -6.49
N VAL A 116 -1.89 -4.28 -6.72
CA VAL A 116 -3.32 -4.48 -6.47
C VAL A 116 -4.12 -3.99 -7.67
N THR A 117 -5.25 -4.67 -7.97
CA THR A 117 -6.17 -4.29 -9.03
C THR A 117 -7.55 -3.95 -8.46
N ASP A 118 -8.41 -3.33 -9.25
CA ASP A 118 -9.81 -3.05 -8.93
C ASP A 118 -10.73 -4.29 -8.99
N SER A 119 -10.17 -5.47 -9.28
CA SER A 119 -10.89 -6.74 -9.38
C SER A 119 -10.47 -7.70 -8.26
N THR A 120 -11.39 -8.01 -7.33
CA THR A 120 -11.16 -9.01 -6.29
C THR A 120 -10.80 -10.38 -6.88
N LYS A 121 -11.49 -10.80 -7.96
CA LYS A 121 -11.16 -12.05 -8.66
C LYS A 121 -9.71 -12.04 -9.13
N ARG A 122 -9.31 -10.97 -9.81
CA ARG A 122 -7.94 -10.85 -10.34
C ARG A 122 -6.90 -10.81 -9.24
N ASN A 123 -7.17 -10.12 -8.14
CA ASN A 123 -6.29 -10.07 -6.98
C ASN A 123 -6.08 -11.47 -6.37
N LEU A 124 -7.14 -12.27 -6.24
CA LEU A 124 -7.06 -13.65 -5.75
C LEU A 124 -6.23 -14.53 -6.69
N GLU A 125 -6.44 -14.46 -8.01
CA GLU A 125 -5.67 -15.21 -9.01
C GLU A 125 -4.17 -14.90 -8.89
N LEU A 126 -3.82 -13.62 -8.88
CA LEU A 126 -2.43 -13.18 -8.77
C LEU A 126 -1.79 -13.62 -7.45
N ARG A 127 -2.54 -13.62 -6.37
CA ARG A 127 -2.00 -14.04 -5.06
C ARG A 127 -1.84 -15.54 -4.97
N ALA A 128 -2.80 -16.33 -5.43
CA ALA A 128 -2.68 -17.78 -5.45
C ALA A 128 -1.40 -18.25 -6.19
N GLU A 129 -1.14 -17.67 -7.36
CA GLU A 129 0.08 -17.95 -8.14
C GLU A 129 1.35 -17.50 -7.40
N ALA A 130 1.34 -16.29 -6.82
CA ALA A 130 2.49 -15.76 -6.10
C ALA A 130 2.82 -16.56 -4.84
N GLU A 131 1.82 -17.03 -4.09
CA GLU A 131 2.01 -17.88 -2.91
C GLU A 131 2.64 -19.23 -3.28
N PHE A 132 2.25 -19.81 -4.42
CA PHE A 132 2.89 -21.01 -4.91
C PHE A 132 4.39 -20.80 -5.17
N GLY A 133 4.76 -19.74 -5.87
CA GLY A 133 6.17 -19.40 -6.11
C GLY A 133 6.93 -19.07 -4.82
N ALA A 134 6.30 -18.37 -3.87
CA ALA A 134 6.88 -18.04 -2.58
C ALA A 134 7.11 -19.29 -1.71
N CYS A 135 6.18 -20.25 -1.75
CA CYS A 135 6.34 -21.54 -1.09
C CYS A 135 7.55 -22.30 -1.63
N ASP A 136 7.64 -22.45 -2.95
CA ASP A 136 8.75 -23.17 -3.60
C ASP A 136 10.11 -22.51 -3.29
N GLY A 137 10.20 -21.18 -3.44
CA GLY A 137 11.42 -20.45 -3.12
C GLY A 137 11.87 -20.61 -1.67
N LYS A 138 10.94 -20.53 -0.71
CA LYS A 138 11.24 -20.75 0.69
C LYS A 138 11.66 -22.20 0.99
N MET A 139 11.01 -23.18 0.34
CA MET A 139 11.40 -24.60 0.47
C MET A 139 12.82 -24.84 -0.04
N MET A 140 13.26 -24.20 -1.13
CA MET A 140 14.64 -24.30 -1.61
C MET A 140 15.65 -23.76 -0.58
N ILE A 141 15.35 -22.61 0.04
CA ILE A 141 16.20 -22.03 1.09
C ILE A 141 16.25 -22.95 2.31
N ALA A 142 15.11 -23.45 2.78
CA ALA A 142 15.03 -24.35 3.92
C ALA A 142 15.83 -25.63 3.68
N LYS A 143 15.71 -26.24 2.51
CA LYS A 143 16.47 -27.42 2.10
C LYS A 143 17.97 -27.14 2.15
N ARG A 144 18.42 -26.04 1.58
CA ARG A 144 19.84 -25.67 1.57
C ARG A 144 20.37 -25.39 2.98
N ALA A 145 19.57 -24.72 3.83
CA ALA A 145 19.92 -24.48 5.22
C ALA A 145 20.10 -25.81 5.99
N LYS A 146 19.23 -26.79 5.74
CA LYS A 146 19.36 -28.14 6.37
C LYS A 146 20.63 -28.86 5.96
N GLU A 147 20.97 -28.84 4.67
CA GLU A 147 22.22 -29.43 4.14
C GLU A 147 23.48 -28.83 4.78
N LEU A 148 23.41 -27.54 5.18
CA LEU A 148 24.50 -26.80 5.82
C LEU A 148 24.49 -26.86 7.36
N GLY A 149 23.54 -27.56 7.98
CA GLY A 149 23.40 -27.64 9.41
C GLY A 149 22.91 -26.33 10.08
N LEU A 150 22.22 -25.46 9.33
CA LEU A 150 21.69 -24.18 9.80
C LEU A 150 20.25 -24.34 10.29
N ASP A 151 20.04 -25.09 11.37
CA ASP A 151 18.73 -25.52 11.85
C ASP A 151 17.78 -24.35 12.14
N ALA A 152 18.24 -23.28 12.77
CA ALA A 152 17.41 -22.12 13.08
C ALA A 152 16.86 -21.44 11.79
N ILE A 153 17.66 -21.37 10.73
CA ILE A 153 17.23 -20.83 9.43
C ILE A 153 16.27 -21.81 8.77
N HIS A 154 16.62 -23.10 8.75
CA HIS A 154 15.76 -24.15 8.20
C HIS A 154 14.38 -24.12 8.83
N ASP A 155 14.27 -24.18 10.13
CA ASP A 155 13.00 -24.28 10.85
C ASP A 155 12.13 -23.05 10.60
N THR A 156 12.73 -21.85 10.68
CA THR A 156 12.01 -20.59 10.45
C THR A 156 11.46 -20.51 9.00
N VAL A 157 12.31 -20.78 8.01
CA VAL A 157 11.90 -20.63 6.60
C VAL A 157 10.98 -21.76 6.16
N HIS A 158 11.16 -22.97 6.71
CA HIS A 158 10.28 -24.11 6.44
C HIS A 158 8.86 -23.88 6.96
N GLU A 159 8.68 -23.31 8.15
CA GLU A 159 7.36 -22.96 8.65
C GLU A 159 6.70 -21.88 7.80
N MET A 160 7.45 -20.84 7.39
CA MET A 160 6.95 -19.84 6.45
C MET A 160 6.51 -20.47 5.11
N ALA A 161 7.25 -21.43 4.57
CA ALA A 161 6.86 -22.12 3.34
C ALA A 161 5.53 -22.87 3.48
N LYS A 162 5.25 -23.46 4.66
CA LYS A 162 3.94 -24.08 4.95
C LYS A 162 2.82 -23.05 5.03
N ASP A 163 3.10 -21.87 5.55
CA ASP A 163 2.14 -20.77 5.58
C ASP A 163 1.77 -20.32 4.16
N GLU A 164 2.77 -20.14 3.27
CA GLU A 164 2.50 -19.79 1.87
C GLU A 164 1.66 -20.86 1.16
N ALA A 165 1.94 -22.13 1.40
CA ALA A 165 1.11 -23.22 0.87
C ALA A 165 -0.33 -23.20 1.40
N ARG A 166 -0.53 -22.75 2.65
CA ARG A 166 -1.87 -22.58 3.24
C ARG A 166 -2.57 -21.36 2.65
N HIS A 167 -1.85 -20.24 2.46
CA HIS A 167 -2.38 -19.04 1.83
C HIS A 167 -2.83 -19.31 0.40
N GLY A 168 -1.97 -19.95 -0.43
CA GLY A 168 -2.31 -20.31 -1.81
C GLY A 168 -3.57 -21.16 -1.89
N ARG A 169 -3.66 -22.26 -1.10
CA ARG A 169 -4.88 -23.08 -1.03
C ARG A 169 -6.10 -22.28 -0.55
N GLY A 170 -5.92 -21.33 0.36
CA GLY A 170 -6.98 -20.46 0.81
C GLY A 170 -7.52 -19.58 -0.31
N PHE A 171 -6.64 -18.96 -1.10
CA PHE A 171 -7.04 -18.14 -2.25
C PHE A 171 -7.70 -18.98 -3.35
N ASP A 172 -7.18 -20.16 -3.69
CA ASP A 172 -7.82 -21.09 -4.63
C ASP A 172 -9.21 -21.51 -4.17
N GLY A 173 -9.38 -21.80 -2.88
CA GLY A 173 -10.68 -22.14 -2.31
C GLY A 173 -11.69 -20.99 -2.38
N LEU A 174 -11.23 -19.74 -2.18
CA LEU A 174 -12.08 -18.56 -2.35
C LEU A 174 -12.42 -18.31 -3.83
N LEU A 175 -11.47 -18.50 -4.73
CA LEU A 175 -11.72 -18.41 -6.18
C LEU A 175 -12.80 -19.41 -6.61
N ALA A 176 -12.65 -20.67 -6.22
CA ALA A 176 -13.63 -21.71 -6.55
C ALA A 176 -15.01 -21.40 -5.97
N ARG A 177 -15.07 -20.89 -4.73
CA ARG A 177 -16.34 -20.61 -4.05
C ARG A 177 -17.11 -19.42 -4.61
N TYR A 178 -16.42 -18.34 -4.98
CA TYR A 178 -17.07 -17.07 -5.35
C TYR A 178 -17.05 -16.77 -6.84
N PHE A 179 -16.14 -17.39 -7.59
CA PHE A 179 -15.89 -17.11 -9.00
C PHE A 179 -15.74 -18.38 -9.86
N GLY A 180 -15.94 -19.58 -9.27
CA GLY A 180 -16.08 -20.84 -10.01
C GLY A 180 -17.43 -20.90 -10.71
N ASP A 181 -17.51 -21.66 -11.83
CA ASP A 181 -18.74 -21.92 -12.59
C ASP A 181 -19.71 -22.83 -11.82
#